data_07ee4cae5df7a7feadfc8205031028de
#
_entry.id   07ee4cae5df7a7feadfc8205031028de
#
_cell.length_a   1.000
_cell.length_b   1.000
_cell.length_c   1.000
_cell.angle_alpha   90.00
_cell.angle_beta   90.00
_cell.angle_gamma   90.00
#
_symmetry.space_group_name_H-M   'P 1'
#
loop_
_entity.id
_entity.type
_entity.pdbx_description
1 polymer ?
#
loop_
_entity_poly.entity_id
_entity_poly.type
_entity_poly.pdbx_seq_one_letter_code
_entity_poly.pdbx_strand_id
1 'polypeptide(L)'
;WEKFENLKAAYAFMMGHSGKKLLFMGQDFAQLREWSEKRELDWYLLAEKEHQQMQSWVRDLLHLYRRRKAFYEQDNTWEGFEWINADDRDRSIYSFVRHAKGGKQNLLFVISFTPVAREDYRVGVPKHKQYRLILNSDEEKYGGTGKKRPAVYKAEKSECDGRPYSFAYPLPAYGVAIFEF
;
A
#
# COMPACT_ATOMS: atom_id res chain seq x y z
N TRP A 1 -17.34 3.08 -6.18
CA TRP A 1 -16.34 2.09 -5.84
C TRP A 1 -14.92 2.50 -6.27
N GLU A 2 -14.64 2.70 -7.52
CA GLU A 2 -13.30 3.00 -8.05
C GLU A 2 -12.62 4.21 -7.39
N LYS A 3 -13.38 5.24 -7.02
CA LYS A 3 -12.83 6.41 -6.33
C LYS A 3 -12.24 6.04 -4.97
N PHE A 4 -12.91 5.17 -4.21
CA PHE A 4 -12.42 4.69 -2.92
C PHE A 4 -11.20 3.79 -3.08
N GLU A 5 -11.21 2.89 -4.07
CA GLU A 5 -10.07 2.01 -4.34
C GLU A 5 -8.82 2.81 -4.74
N ASN A 6 -8.98 3.76 -5.66
CA ASN A 6 -7.88 4.63 -6.08
C ASN A 6 -7.36 5.50 -4.92
N LEU A 7 -8.24 6.01 -4.06
CA LEU A 7 -7.85 6.77 -2.89
C LEU A 7 -7.10 5.91 -1.86
N LYS A 8 -7.50 4.64 -1.68
CA LYS A 8 -6.74 3.69 -0.85
C LYS A 8 -5.31 3.48 -1.38
N ALA A 9 -5.16 3.33 -2.70
CA ALA A 9 -3.86 3.22 -3.34
C ALA A 9 -3.01 4.49 -3.13
N ALA A 10 -3.60 5.68 -3.29
CA ALA A 10 -2.92 6.96 -3.06
C ALA A 10 -2.46 7.12 -1.60
N TYR A 11 -3.29 6.75 -0.63
CA TYR A 11 -2.91 6.82 0.77
C TYR A 11 -1.82 5.82 1.15
N ALA A 12 -1.87 4.60 0.60
CA ALA A 12 -0.79 3.64 0.79
C ALA A 12 0.53 4.13 0.19
N PHE A 13 0.48 4.75 -0.99
CA PHE A 13 1.65 5.35 -1.63
C PHE A 13 2.22 6.48 -0.77
N MET A 14 1.38 7.43 -0.32
CA MET A 14 1.80 8.51 0.56
C MET A 14 2.42 7.99 1.86
N MET A 15 1.79 7.00 2.50
CA MET A 15 2.32 6.41 3.74
C MET A 15 3.62 5.64 3.54
N GLY A 16 3.75 4.93 2.43
CA GLY A 16 4.94 4.14 2.11
C GLY A 16 6.12 4.99 1.62
N HIS A 17 5.88 6.04 0.85
CA HIS A 17 6.94 6.89 0.33
C HIS A 17 7.69 7.62 1.45
N SER A 18 8.96 7.95 1.23
CA SER A 18 9.75 8.76 2.18
C SER A 18 9.14 10.16 2.39
N GLY A 19 9.37 10.73 3.56
CA GLY A 19 8.91 12.07 3.92
C GLY A 19 7.72 12.07 4.89
N LYS A 20 7.36 13.24 5.37
CA LYS A 20 6.27 13.43 6.33
C LYS A 20 4.90 13.15 5.68
N LYS A 21 3.99 12.62 6.49
CA LYS A 21 2.63 12.26 6.05
C LYS A 21 1.68 13.40 6.38
N LEU A 22 0.72 13.63 5.49
CA LEU A 22 -0.31 14.65 5.69
C LEU A 22 -1.68 14.09 5.36
N LEU A 23 -2.55 14.06 6.35
CA LEU A 23 -3.98 13.89 6.21
C LEU A 23 -4.65 15.12 6.81
N PHE A 24 -5.70 15.60 6.18
CA PHE A 24 -6.36 16.85 6.58
C PHE A 24 -7.88 16.69 6.60
N MET A 25 -8.54 17.26 7.58
CA MET A 25 -9.97 17.52 7.73
C MET A 25 -10.92 16.60 6.94
N GLY A 26 -11.17 15.39 7.46
CA GLY A 26 -12.10 14.42 6.87
C GLY A 26 -11.52 13.55 5.75
N GLN A 27 -10.24 13.70 5.40
CA GLN A 27 -9.61 12.86 4.39
C GLN A 27 -9.51 11.39 4.83
N ASP A 28 -9.44 11.13 6.13
CA ASP A 28 -9.38 9.79 6.71
C ASP A 28 -10.63 8.94 6.45
N PHE A 29 -11.78 9.58 6.22
CA PHE A 29 -13.02 8.90 5.82
C PHE A 29 -13.53 9.32 4.44
N ALA A 30 -12.66 9.93 3.62
CA ALA A 30 -12.97 10.34 2.24
C ALA A 30 -14.15 11.33 2.15
N GLN A 31 -14.16 12.37 2.98
CA GLN A 31 -15.16 13.43 2.90
C GLN A 31 -15.29 13.95 1.46
N LEU A 32 -16.53 14.08 0.96
CA LEU A 32 -16.81 14.43 -0.43
C LEU A 32 -16.66 15.92 -0.71
N ARG A 33 -16.95 16.74 0.29
CA ARG A 33 -16.84 18.20 0.19
C ARG A 33 -15.49 18.66 0.73
N GLU A 34 -14.99 19.74 0.18
CA GLU A 34 -13.84 20.42 0.77
C GLU A 34 -14.21 20.91 2.18
N TRP A 35 -13.23 20.86 3.11
CA TRP A 35 -13.41 21.37 4.46
C TRP A 35 -13.67 22.89 4.47
N SER A 36 -14.26 23.38 5.54
CA SER A 36 -14.48 24.80 5.76
C SER A 36 -14.52 25.10 7.24
N GLU A 37 -13.88 26.18 7.68
CA GLU A 37 -13.94 26.65 9.07
C GLU A 37 -15.34 27.09 9.50
N LYS A 38 -16.27 27.27 8.55
CA LYS A 38 -17.65 27.70 8.82
C LYS A 38 -18.61 26.55 9.12
N ARG A 39 -18.16 25.31 9.03
CA ARG A 39 -18.99 24.13 9.29
C ARG A 39 -18.14 22.97 9.82
N GLU A 40 -18.79 22.06 10.52
CA GLU A 40 -18.17 20.79 10.92
C GLU A 40 -17.90 19.86 9.71
N LEU A 41 -17.09 18.82 9.94
CA LEU A 41 -16.88 17.76 8.97
C LEU A 41 -18.17 16.99 8.72
N ASP A 42 -18.24 16.33 7.56
CA ASP A 42 -19.43 15.58 7.13
C ASP A 42 -19.54 14.22 7.84
N TRP A 43 -19.58 14.23 9.18
CA TRP A 43 -19.62 13.02 10.02
C TRP A 43 -20.76 12.06 9.68
N TYR A 44 -21.85 12.55 9.09
CA TYR A 44 -22.96 11.74 8.63
C TYR A 44 -22.54 10.71 7.56
N LEU A 45 -21.45 10.95 6.81
CA LEU A 45 -20.91 10.01 5.83
C LEU A 45 -20.44 8.70 6.47
N LEU A 46 -20.10 8.72 7.76
CA LEU A 46 -19.75 7.50 8.49
C LEU A 46 -20.94 6.55 8.74
N ALA A 47 -22.15 6.95 8.37
CA ALA A 47 -23.28 6.01 8.28
C ALA A 47 -23.17 5.10 7.04
N GLU A 48 -22.42 5.52 6.02
CA GLU A 48 -22.25 4.77 4.79
C GLU A 48 -21.05 3.81 4.89
N LYS A 49 -21.23 2.60 4.36
CA LYS A 49 -20.26 1.50 4.51
C LYS A 49 -18.90 1.84 3.88
N GLU A 50 -18.90 2.46 2.73
CA GLU A 50 -17.67 2.80 1.98
C GLU A 50 -16.78 3.79 2.75
N HIS A 51 -17.38 4.76 3.42
CA HIS A 51 -16.66 5.72 4.26
C HIS A 51 -16.10 5.08 5.53
N GLN A 52 -16.84 4.14 6.16
CA GLN A 52 -16.34 3.34 7.28
C GLN A 52 -15.16 2.46 6.87
N GLN A 53 -15.24 1.84 5.69
CA GLN A 53 -14.19 1.00 5.13
C GLN A 53 -12.92 1.81 4.82
N MET A 54 -13.07 3.02 4.26
CA MET A 54 -11.95 3.94 4.06
C MET A 54 -11.31 4.34 5.38
N GLN A 55 -12.11 4.70 6.39
CA GLN A 55 -11.57 5.04 7.71
C GLN A 55 -10.84 3.86 8.35
N SER A 56 -11.36 2.65 8.17
CA SER A 56 -10.69 1.43 8.64
C SER A 56 -9.35 1.21 7.93
N TRP A 57 -9.28 1.47 6.63
CA TRP A 57 -8.03 1.42 5.86
C TRP A 57 -7.00 2.42 6.37
N VAL A 58 -7.39 3.67 6.53
CA VAL A 58 -6.48 4.73 7.03
C VAL A 58 -6.00 4.42 8.44
N ARG A 59 -6.90 3.98 9.33
CA ARG A 59 -6.56 3.57 10.68
C ARG A 59 -5.51 2.46 10.70
N ASP A 60 -5.68 1.43 9.87
CA ASP A 60 -4.77 0.29 9.85
C ASP A 60 -3.41 0.67 9.22
N LEU A 61 -3.40 1.55 8.21
CA LEU A 61 -2.17 2.16 7.69
C LEU A 61 -1.41 2.95 8.77
N LEU A 62 -2.10 3.77 9.56
CA LEU A 62 -1.50 4.54 10.66
C LEU A 62 -0.96 3.63 11.76
N HIS A 63 -1.68 2.55 12.09
CA HIS A 63 -1.19 1.55 13.04
C HIS A 63 0.06 0.83 12.51
N LEU A 64 0.06 0.48 11.22
CA LEU A 64 1.21 -0.14 10.58
C LEU A 64 2.42 0.81 10.59
N TYR A 65 2.20 2.08 10.23
CA TYR A 65 3.23 3.12 10.28
C TYR A 65 3.90 3.22 11.66
N ARG A 66 3.11 3.23 12.72
CA ARG A 66 3.64 3.33 14.10
C ARG A 66 4.38 2.08 14.55
N ARG A 67 4.00 0.90 14.06
CA ARG A 67 4.54 -0.39 14.52
C ARG A 67 5.74 -0.87 13.72
N ARG A 68 5.98 -0.35 12.53
CA ARG A 68 7.05 -0.80 11.64
C ARG A 68 8.10 0.28 11.46
N LYS A 69 9.27 0.04 12.00
CA LYS A 69 10.42 0.96 11.98
C LYS A 69 10.83 1.37 10.55
N ALA A 70 10.65 0.49 9.57
CA ALA A 70 10.94 0.77 8.17
C ALA A 70 10.23 2.02 7.62
N PHE A 71 9.12 2.45 8.20
CA PHE A 71 8.43 3.67 7.76
C PHE A 71 9.14 4.98 8.17
N TYR A 72 9.88 4.97 9.28
CA TYR A 72 10.35 6.23 9.86
C TYR A 72 11.82 6.24 10.32
N GLU A 73 12.43 5.07 10.53
CA GLU A 73 13.75 4.98 11.15
C GLU A 73 14.87 5.56 10.26
N GLN A 74 14.71 5.44 8.94
CA GLN A 74 15.63 5.96 7.92
C GLN A 74 14.89 6.82 6.87
N ASP A 75 13.93 7.63 7.31
CA ASP A 75 13.05 8.37 6.41
C ASP A 75 13.74 9.51 5.65
N ASN A 76 14.84 10.02 6.18
CA ASN A 76 15.55 11.16 5.61
C ASN A 76 16.90 10.77 4.97
N THR A 77 17.12 9.48 4.70
CA THR A 77 18.37 8.99 4.09
C THR A 77 18.07 8.10 2.89
N TRP A 78 19.01 8.01 1.96
CA TRP A 78 18.89 7.18 0.77
C TRP A 78 18.78 5.68 1.07
N GLU A 79 19.37 5.25 2.18
CA GLU A 79 19.34 3.86 2.61
C GLU A 79 17.93 3.39 3.04
N GLY A 80 17.06 4.33 3.35
CA GLY A 80 15.70 4.03 3.83
C GLY A 80 14.69 3.72 2.72
N PHE A 81 15.01 4.02 1.46
CA PHE A 81 14.07 3.88 0.35
C PHE A 81 14.75 3.31 -0.90
N GLU A 82 14.11 2.34 -1.54
CA GLU A 82 14.60 1.72 -2.77
C GLU A 82 13.45 1.51 -3.75
N TRP A 83 13.50 2.16 -4.91
CA TRP A 83 12.61 1.82 -6.01
C TRP A 83 12.91 0.42 -6.56
N ILE A 84 11.86 -0.39 -6.72
CA ILE A 84 11.93 -1.64 -7.49
C ILE A 84 11.44 -1.38 -8.90
N ASN A 85 10.22 -0.85 -9.05
CA ASN A 85 9.65 -0.44 -10.33
C ASN A 85 8.95 0.92 -10.16
N ALA A 86 9.50 1.95 -10.80
CA ALA A 86 8.98 3.33 -10.76
C ALA A 86 8.50 3.81 -12.12
N ASP A 87 8.73 3.06 -13.20
CA ASP A 87 8.54 3.51 -14.59
C ASP A 87 7.62 2.58 -15.40
N ASP A 88 6.70 1.92 -14.76
CA ASP A 88 5.69 1.07 -15.41
C ASP A 88 4.53 1.90 -15.95
N ARG A 89 4.79 2.68 -17.00
CA ARG A 89 3.83 3.63 -17.58
C ARG A 89 2.60 2.95 -18.16
N ASP A 90 2.78 1.77 -18.74
CA ASP A 90 1.70 1.05 -19.42
C ASP A 90 0.69 0.44 -18.44
N ARG A 91 1.15 0.09 -17.24
CA ARG A 91 0.32 -0.57 -16.22
C ARG A 91 0.04 0.31 -15.01
N SER A 92 0.77 1.42 -14.83
CA SER A 92 0.69 2.30 -13.66
C SER A 92 0.76 1.54 -12.33
N ILE A 93 1.71 0.60 -12.23
CA ILE A 93 1.99 -0.16 -11.03
C ILE A 93 3.36 0.25 -10.50
N TYR A 94 3.41 0.57 -9.22
CA TYR A 94 4.63 0.97 -8.54
C TYR A 94 5.01 -0.06 -7.49
N SER A 95 6.31 -0.35 -7.40
CA SER A 95 6.84 -1.15 -6.29
C SER A 95 8.13 -0.55 -5.75
N PHE A 96 8.25 -0.57 -4.44
CA PHE A 96 9.41 -0.04 -3.73
C PHE A 96 9.59 -0.71 -2.37
N VAL A 97 10.79 -0.58 -1.83
CA VAL A 97 11.14 -1.10 -0.51
C VAL A 97 11.39 0.04 0.47
N ARG A 98 10.90 -0.12 1.69
CA ARG A 98 11.31 0.67 2.85
C ARG A 98 12.24 -0.19 3.69
N HIS A 99 13.43 0.33 3.94
CA HIS A 99 14.45 -0.35 4.72
C HIS A 99 14.43 0.12 6.18
N ALA A 100 14.38 -0.83 7.11
CA ALA A 100 14.66 -0.56 8.51
C ALA A 100 16.18 -0.60 8.76
N LYS A 101 16.63 0.13 9.77
CA LYS A 101 18.01 0.11 10.21
C LYS A 101 18.45 -1.31 10.61
N GLY A 102 19.58 -1.74 10.09
CA GLY A 102 20.05 -3.12 10.31
C GLY A 102 19.40 -4.18 9.43
N GLY A 103 18.54 -3.79 8.48
CA GLY A 103 18.00 -4.67 7.42
C GLY A 103 17.03 -5.76 7.90
N LYS A 104 16.44 -5.61 9.07
CA LYS A 104 15.41 -6.50 9.60
C LYS A 104 14.04 -5.83 9.48
N GLN A 105 13.02 -6.61 9.12
CA GLN A 105 11.63 -6.11 8.97
C GLN A 105 11.50 -4.99 7.92
N ASN A 106 12.14 -5.16 6.77
CA ASN A 106 11.93 -4.30 5.62
C ASN A 106 10.50 -4.47 5.09
N LEU A 107 10.00 -3.46 4.41
CA LEU A 107 8.66 -3.48 3.82
C LEU A 107 8.76 -3.34 2.30
N LEU A 108 8.09 -4.23 1.58
CA LEU A 108 7.88 -4.12 0.14
C LEU A 108 6.45 -3.65 -0.11
N PHE A 109 6.31 -2.59 -0.89
CA PHE A 109 5.04 -2.06 -1.35
C PHE A 109 4.82 -2.42 -2.82
N VAL A 110 3.62 -2.89 -3.14
CA VAL A 110 3.16 -3.10 -4.52
C VAL A 110 1.80 -2.41 -4.64
N ILE A 111 1.69 -1.42 -5.53
CA ILE A 111 0.53 -0.53 -5.63
C ILE A 111 0.13 -0.37 -7.08
N SER A 112 -1.11 -0.71 -7.42
CA SER A 112 -1.72 -0.51 -8.72
C SER A 112 -2.65 0.70 -8.72
N PHE A 113 -2.51 1.55 -9.74
CA PHE A 113 -3.40 2.71 -9.98
C PHE A 113 -4.32 2.49 -11.19
N THR A 114 -4.55 1.23 -11.59
CA THR A 114 -5.43 0.90 -12.72
C THR A 114 -6.59 0.00 -12.30
N PRO A 115 -7.74 0.09 -13.00
CA PRO A 115 -8.91 -0.75 -12.76
C PRO A 115 -8.74 -2.19 -13.28
N VAL A 116 -7.52 -2.64 -13.53
CA VAL A 116 -7.24 -3.94 -14.13
C VAL A 116 -6.61 -4.87 -13.09
N ALA A 117 -7.32 -5.93 -12.75
CA ALA A 117 -6.78 -7.02 -11.93
C ALA A 117 -5.78 -7.85 -12.75
N ARG A 118 -4.72 -8.32 -12.10
CA ARG A 118 -3.65 -9.14 -12.72
C ARG A 118 -3.40 -10.36 -11.84
N GLU A 119 -3.88 -11.52 -12.28
CA GLU A 119 -3.82 -12.75 -11.47
C GLU A 119 -2.38 -13.24 -11.24
N ASP A 120 -1.45 -12.95 -12.14
CA ASP A 120 -0.07 -13.40 -12.13
C ASP A 120 0.92 -12.21 -12.22
N TYR A 121 0.69 -11.12 -11.49
CA TYR A 121 1.64 -10.01 -11.49
C TYR A 121 2.94 -10.44 -10.84
N ARG A 122 4.04 -10.41 -11.61
CA ARG A 122 5.36 -10.76 -11.09
C ARG A 122 6.03 -9.54 -10.48
N VAL A 123 6.42 -9.69 -9.22
CA VAL A 123 7.05 -8.65 -8.41
C VAL A 123 8.54 -8.94 -8.29
N GLY A 124 9.37 -8.03 -8.80
CA GLY A 124 10.83 -8.09 -8.61
C GLY A 124 11.21 -7.79 -7.17
N VAL A 125 12.18 -8.52 -6.61
CA VAL A 125 12.61 -8.36 -5.22
C VAL A 125 14.13 -8.49 -5.07
N PRO A 126 14.74 -7.76 -4.10
CA PRO A 126 16.20 -7.71 -3.96
C PRO A 126 16.80 -8.95 -3.29
N LYS A 127 16.01 -9.74 -2.56
CA LYS A 127 16.51 -10.85 -1.75
C LYS A 127 15.75 -12.15 -1.97
N HIS A 128 16.46 -13.26 -1.97
CA HIS A 128 15.90 -14.62 -2.00
C HIS A 128 15.37 -15.01 -0.62
N LYS A 129 14.19 -14.46 -0.26
CA LYS A 129 13.56 -14.65 1.04
C LYS A 129 12.08 -15.01 0.92
N GLN A 130 11.46 -15.17 2.07
CA GLN A 130 10.00 -15.18 2.22
C GLN A 130 9.50 -13.76 2.44
N TYR A 131 8.40 -13.43 1.76
CA TYR A 131 7.70 -12.15 1.83
C TYR A 131 6.34 -12.37 2.46
N ARG A 132 6.15 -11.90 3.68
CA ARG A 132 4.91 -12.07 4.44
C ARG A 132 3.96 -10.92 4.14
N LEU A 133 2.80 -11.24 3.59
CA LEU A 133 1.73 -10.26 3.36
C LEU A 133 1.18 -9.77 4.71
N ILE A 134 1.32 -8.49 4.99
CA ILE A 134 0.92 -7.88 6.26
C ILE A 134 -0.23 -6.90 6.14
N LEU A 135 -0.50 -6.40 4.94
CA LEU A 135 -1.66 -5.56 4.63
C LEU A 135 -2.04 -5.73 3.16
N ASN A 136 -3.34 -5.84 2.90
CA ASN A 136 -3.90 -6.01 1.57
C ASN A 136 -5.23 -5.24 1.47
N SER A 137 -5.32 -4.31 0.51
CA SER A 137 -6.52 -3.49 0.34
C SER A 137 -7.76 -4.26 -0.11
N ASP A 138 -7.59 -5.48 -0.64
CA ASP A 138 -8.68 -6.34 -1.13
C ASP A 138 -9.38 -7.16 -0.01
N GLU A 139 -9.06 -6.89 1.26
CA GLU A 139 -9.80 -7.48 2.38
C GLU A 139 -11.22 -6.89 2.49
N GLU A 140 -12.22 -7.72 2.83
CA GLU A 140 -13.62 -7.29 2.96
C GLU A 140 -13.82 -6.10 3.90
N LYS A 141 -13.04 -6.02 4.97
CA LYS A 141 -13.09 -4.90 5.93
C LYS A 141 -12.76 -3.55 5.32
N TYR A 142 -12.12 -3.52 4.14
CA TYR A 142 -11.80 -2.31 3.39
C TYR A 142 -12.65 -2.15 2.12
N GLY A 143 -13.65 -3.01 1.91
CA GLY A 143 -14.51 -3.01 0.73
C GLY A 143 -13.97 -3.78 -0.46
N GLY A 144 -12.89 -4.53 -0.28
CA GLY A 144 -12.35 -5.43 -1.29
C GLY A 144 -13.15 -6.70 -1.48
N THR A 145 -12.70 -7.56 -2.38
CA THR A 145 -13.39 -8.82 -2.73
C THR A 145 -13.31 -9.89 -1.64
N GLY A 146 -12.40 -9.74 -0.67
CA GLY A 146 -12.14 -10.74 0.36
C GLY A 146 -11.51 -12.03 -0.15
N LYS A 147 -11.01 -12.05 -1.38
CA LYS A 147 -10.36 -13.23 -1.98
C LYS A 147 -9.18 -13.67 -1.12
N LYS A 148 -9.22 -14.90 -0.63
CA LYS A 148 -8.15 -15.46 0.21
C LYS A 148 -6.84 -15.52 -0.55
N ARG A 149 -5.76 -15.12 0.12
CA ARG A 149 -4.39 -15.14 -0.40
C ARG A 149 -3.44 -15.85 0.55
N PRO A 150 -2.36 -16.46 0.05
CA PRO A 150 -1.29 -16.96 0.92
C PRO A 150 -0.76 -15.86 1.84
N ALA A 151 -0.47 -16.21 3.08
CA ALA A 151 0.14 -15.28 4.01
C ALA A 151 1.63 -15.02 3.70
N VAL A 152 2.27 -15.94 2.98
CA VAL A 152 3.71 -15.90 2.67
C VAL A 152 3.95 -16.26 1.21
N TYR A 153 4.76 -15.45 0.55
CA TYR A 153 5.25 -15.65 -0.81
C TYR A 153 6.75 -15.92 -0.79
N LYS A 154 7.21 -16.96 -1.47
CA LYS A 154 8.63 -17.30 -1.58
C LYS A 154 9.21 -16.73 -2.86
N ALA A 155 10.30 -15.98 -2.76
CA ALA A 155 11.01 -15.50 -3.93
C ALA A 155 11.71 -16.65 -4.65
N GLU A 156 11.66 -16.63 -5.97
CA GLU A 156 12.29 -17.57 -6.88
C GLU A 156 13.47 -16.90 -7.59
N LYS A 157 14.41 -17.70 -8.11
CA LYS A 157 15.49 -17.22 -9.00
C LYS A 157 14.91 -16.93 -10.40
N SER A 158 14.18 -15.87 -10.52
CA SER A 158 13.59 -15.39 -11.76
C SER A 158 13.71 -13.87 -11.79
N GLU A 159 14.45 -13.34 -12.75
CA GLU A 159 14.66 -11.90 -12.89
C GLU A 159 13.36 -11.19 -13.21
N CYS A 160 13.11 -10.07 -12.54
CA CYS A 160 12.01 -9.17 -12.81
C CYS A 160 12.34 -7.76 -12.28
N ASP A 161 11.96 -6.73 -13.01
CA ASP A 161 12.18 -5.32 -12.62
C ASP A 161 13.65 -5.02 -12.30
N GLY A 162 14.60 -5.63 -13.02
CA GLY A 162 16.04 -5.50 -12.77
C GLY A 162 16.50 -6.10 -11.43
N ARG A 163 15.69 -6.96 -10.82
CA ARG A 163 16.05 -7.70 -9.60
C ARG A 163 16.23 -9.19 -9.90
N PRO A 164 17.20 -9.86 -9.23
CA PRO A 164 17.53 -11.26 -9.54
C PRO A 164 16.48 -12.27 -9.07
N TYR A 165 15.56 -11.84 -8.25
CA TYR A 165 14.51 -12.67 -7.66
C TYR A 165 13.14 -12.04 -7.86
N SER A 166 12.11 -12.87 -7.85
CA SER A 166 10.72 -12.41 -7.96
C SER A 166 9.75 -13.44 -7.39
N PHE A 167 8.51 -13.04 -7.21
CA PHE A 167 7.39 -13.95 -6.93
C PHE A 167 6.13 -13.45 -7.66
N ALA A 168 5.20 -14.36 -7.93
CA ALA A 168 3.90 -14.00 -8.49
C ALA A 168 2.92 -13.62 -7.37
N TYR A 169 2.15 -12.55 -7.59
CA TYR A 169 1.12 -12.06 -6.69
C TYR A 169 -0.16 -11.72 -7.47
N PRO A 170 -1.34 -12.21 -7.08
CA PRO A 170 -2.61 -11.84 -7.69
C PRO A 170 -2.99 -10.42 -7.25
N LEU A 171 -2.57 -9.42 -8.05
CA LEU A 171 -2.76 -8.00 -7.77
C LEU A 171 -4.16 -7.56 -8.22
N PRO A 172 -5.05 -7.13 -7.29
CA PRO A 172 -6.37 -6.66 -7.66
C PRO A 172 -6.36 -5.31 -8.37
N ALA A 173 -7.48 -4.95 -8.99
CA ALA A 173 -7.70 -3.61 -9.51
C ALA A 173 -7.50 -2.57 -8.39
N TYR A 174 -6.74 -1.51 -8.66
CA TYR A 174 -6.34 -0.51 -7.65
C TYR A 174 -5.72 -1.12 -6.37
N GLY A 175 -5.17 -2.32 -6.51
CA GLY A 175 -4.72 -3.12 -5.37
C GLY A 175 -3.48 -2.59 -4.69
N VAL A 176 -3.47 -2.70 -3.38
CA VAL A 176 -2.31 -2.44 -2.53
C VAL A 176 -1.94 -3.72 -1.80
N ALA A 177 -0.68 -4.08 -1.84
CA ALA A 177 -0.12 -5.15 -1.02
C ALA A 177 1.17 -4.67 -0.34
N ILE A 178 1.28 -4.92 0.95
CA ILE A 178 2.47 -4.60 1.75
C ILE A 178 2.99 -5.89 2.34
N PHE A 179 4.26 -6.17 2.08
CA PHE A 179 4.93 -7.37 2.56
C PHE A 179 6.08 -7.01 3.50
N GLU A 180 6.30 -7.85 4.50
CA GLU A 180 7.46 -7.77 5.41
C GLU A 180 8.47 -8.88 5.11
N PHE A 181 9.81 -8.56 5.10
CA PHE A 181 10.89 -9.52 4.84
C PHE A 181 12.20 -9.19 5.54
#